data_e6e45ac7a0ebf6d78207e301e53c8313
#
_entry.id   e6e45ac7a0ebf6d78207e301e53c8313
#
_cell.length_a   1.000
_cell.length_b   1.000
_cell.length_c   1.000
_cell.angle_alpha   90.00
_cell.angle_beta   90.00
_cell.angle_gamma   90.00
#
_symmetry.space_group_name_H-M   'P 1'
#
loop_
_entity.id
_entity.type
_entity.pdbx_description
1 polymer ?
#
loop_
_entity_poly.entity_id
_entity_poly.type
_entity_poly.pdbx_seq_one_letter_code
_entity_poly.pdbx_strand_id
1 'polypeptide(L)'
;MSVITDIADAVTTSLNAATFSEDFTAERLHQPSFELTELQSLHVSVVPKALEIRNASRQHSFWDCTIDVGIQQKVDDDARVDELVAFAEEIADHLRLKRLADYPLAAWMAIEHDPVVASEHLDQHRQLTSVLTVTYRVKR
;
A
#
# COMPACT_ATOMS: atom_id res chain seq x y z
N MET A 1 -21.06 -1.50 6.05
CA MET A 1 -20.00 -1.63 5.06
C MET A 1 -19.26 -0.31 4.94
N SER A 2 -17.97 -0.39 4.75
CA SER A 2 -17.11 0.80 4.74
C SER A 2 -16.47 0.98 3.38
N VAL A 3 -16.58 2.19 2.83
CA VAL A 3 -15.99 2.49 1.51
C VAL A 3 -14.47 2.29 1.55
N ILE A 4 -13.80 2.89 2.54
CA ILE A 4 -12.33 2.81 2.60
C ILE A 4 -11.84 1.39 2.87
N THR A 5 -12.50 0.62 3.71
CA THR A 5 -12.09 -0.77 3.96
C THR A 5 -12.36 -1.65 2.75
N ASP A 6 -13.44 -1.42 2.03
CA ASP A 6 -13.73 -2.16 0.81
C ASP A 6 -12.69 -1.86 -0.28
N ILE A 7 -12.24 -0.61 -0.39
CA ILE A 7 -11.17 -0.23 -1.31
C ILE A 7 -9.85 -0.89 -0.88
N ALA A 8 -9.53 -0.88 0.41
CA ALA A 8 -8.32 -1.54 0.93
C ALA A 8 -8.35 -3.05 0.62
N ASP A 9 -9.50 -3.70 0.80
CA ASP A 9 -9.67 -5.11 0.46
C ASP A 9 -9.49 -5.34 -1.05
N ALA A 10 -10.01 -4.43 -1.89
CA ALA A 10 -9.85 -4.52 -3.33
C ALA A 10 -8.39 -4.36 -3.77
N VAL A 11 -7.65 -3.46 -3.12
CA VAL A 11 -6.20 -3.31 -3.35
C VAL A 11 -5.47 -4.60 -2.97
N THR A 12 -5.79 -5.17 -1.82
CA THR A 12 -5.20 -6.42 -1.36
C THR A 12 -5.42 -7.55 -2.36
N THR A 13 -6.65 -7.69 -2.84
CA THR A 13 -7.00 -8.71 -3.84
C THR A 13 -6.24 -8.49 -5.15
N SER A 14 -6.13 -7.23 -5.58
CA SER A 14 -5.41 -6.88 -6.81
C SER A 14 -3.93 -7.25 -6.71
N LEU A 15 -3.29 -6.99 -5.58
CA LEU A 15 -1.88 -7.33 -5.37
C LEU A 15 -1.67 -8.83 -5.34
N ASN A 16 -2.56 -9.58 -4.68
CA ASN A 16 -2.44 -11.03 -4.58
C ASN A 16 -2.74 -11.75 -5.90
N ALA A 17 -3.47 -11.13 -6.81
CA ALA A 17 -3.80 -11.70 -8.12
C ALA A 17 -2.70 -11.46 -9.16
N ALA A 18 -1.79 -10.54 -8.92
CA ALA A 18 -0.72 -10.17 -9.87
C ALA A 18 0.56 -10.95 -9.60
N THR A 19 1.46 -10.95 -10.59
CA THR A 19 2.78 -11.56 -10.47
C THR A 19 3.85 -10.47 -10.41
N PHE A 20 4.72 -10.57 -9.41
CA PHE A 20 5.80 -9.61 -9.19
C PHE A 20 7.14 -10.35 -9.10
N SER A 21 8.23 -9.59 -9.00
CA SER A 21 9.58 -10.16 -8.87
C SER A 21 9.80 -10.90 -7.54
N GLU A 22 8.99 -10.58 -6.52
CA GLU A 22 9.06 -11.21 -5.20
C GLU A 22 7.78 -12.00 -4.93
N ASP A 23 7.92 -13.12 -4.23
CA ASP A 23 6.77 -13.90 -3.77
C ASP A 23 6.29 -13.36 -2.44
N PHE A 24 5.00 -13.07 -2.33
CA PHE A 24 4.41 -12.55 -1.11
C PHE A 24 2.91 -12.79 -1.09
N THR A 25 2.32 -12.62 0.10
CA THR A 25 0.88 -12.53 0.26
C THR A 25 0.57 -11.21 0.95
N ALA A 26 -0.15 -10.33 0.28
CA ALA A 26 -0.58 -9.08 0.88
C ALA A 26 -1.68 -9.33 1.90
N GLU A 27 -1.61 -8.65 3.04
CA GLU A 27 -2.58 -8.76 4.13
C GLU A 27 -3.21 -7.41 4.40
N ARG A 28 -4.53 -7.38 4.51
CA ARG A 28 -5.23 -6.16 4.88
C ARG A 28 -5.31 -6.06 6.40
N LEU A 29 -4.64 -5.05 6.96
CA LEU A 29 -4.53 -4.83 8.41
C LEU A 29 -5.13 -3.49 8.78
N HIS A 30 -5.33 -3.27 10.08
CA HIS A 30 -5.77 -1.97 10.61
C HIS A 30 -4.58 -1.07 10.94
N GLN A 31 -3.42 -1.68 11.19
CA GLN A 31 -2.16 -0.97 11.42
C GLN A 31 -1.00 -1.86 11.00
N PRO A 32 0.10 -1.28 10.53
CA PRO A 32 1.25 -2.08 10.07
C PRO A 32 2.07 -2.52 11.28
N SER A 33 1.64 -3.60 11.94
CA SER A 33 2.30 -4.10 13.14
C SER A 33 2.74 -5.54 12.96
N PHE A 34 4.06 -5.75 12.92
CA PHE A 34 4.66 -7.07 12.85
C PHE A 34 5.73 -7.19 13.93
N GLU A 35 5.82 -8.36 14.55
CA GLU A 35 6.92 -8.67 15.45
C GLU A 35 8.22 -8.76 14.65
N LEU A 36 9.35 -8.35 15.24
CA LEU A 36 10.65 -8.41 14.56
C LEU A 36 11.01 -9.81 14.08
N THR A 37 10.60 -10.83 14.83
CA THR A 37 10.83 -12.23 14.45
C THR A 37 10.06 -12.64 13.21
N GLU A 38 8.93 -12.00 12.93
CA GLU A 38 8.11 -12.29 11.75
C GLU A 38 8.70 -11.70 10.47
N LEU A 39 9.60 -10.72 10.60
CA LEU A 39 10.17 -9.98 9.47
C LEU A 39 11.33 -10.71 8.77
N GLN A 40 11.60 -11.95 9.11
CA GLN A 40 12.53 -12.80 8.37
C GLN A 40 12.06 -13.00 6.92
N SER A 41 10.74 -13.04 6.71
CA SER A 41 10.14 -13.10 5.38
C SER A 41 9.57 -11.74 4.98
N LEU A 42 9.31 -11.58 3.69
CA LEU A 42 8.73 -10.35 3.15
C LEU A 42 7.26 -10.22 3.57
N HIS A 43 6.91 -9.08 4.14
CA HIS A 43 5.53 -8.75 4.50
C HIS A 43 5.05 -7.54 3.70
N VAL A 44 3.89 -7.69 3.08
CA VAL A 44 3.19 -6.60 2.40
C VAL A 44 1.86 -6.40 3.11
N SER A 45 1.66 -5.22 3.68
CA SER A 45 0.43 -4.89 4.40
C SER A 45 -0.33 -3.80 3.66
N VAL A 46 -1.66 -3.89 3.68
CA VAL A 46 -2.55 -2.89 3.11
C VAL A 46 -3.41 -2.33 4.24
N VAL A 47 -3.24 -1.03 4.53
CA VAL A 47 -3.85 -0.40 5.70
C VAL A 47 -4.64 0.83 5.28
N PRO A 48 -5.94 0.93 5.61
CA PRO A 48 -6.68 2.18 5.41
C PRO A 48 -6.07 3.26 6.30
N LYS A 49 -5.72 4.40 5.69
CA LYS A 49 -5.01 5.47 6.40
C LYS A 49 -5.90 6.65 6.72
N ALA A 50 -6.59 7.20 5.73
CA ALA A 50 -7.35 8.43 5.90
C ALA A 50 -8.48 8.52 4.89
N LEU A 51 -9.53 9.22 5.27
CA LEU A 51 -10.67 9.51 4.42
C LEU A 51 -10.96 11.00 4.50
N GLU A 52 -10.97 11.66 3.35
CA GLU A 52 -11.35 13.06 3.24
C GLU A 52 -12.60 13.16 2.37
N ILE A 53 -13.61 13.86 2.86
CA ILE A 53 -14.86 14.04 2.14
C ILE A 53 -14.99 15.52 1.79
N ARG A 54 -15.14 15.82 0.50
CA ARG A 54 -15.28 17.17 -0.01
C ARG A 54 -16.51 17.31 -0.90
N ASN A 55 -17.06 18.52 -0.93
CA ASN A 55 -18.20 18.82 -1.78
C ASN A 55 -17.79 18.77 -3.26
N ALA A 56 -18.55 18.04 -4.07
CA ALA A 56 -18.39 18.01 -5.53
C ALA A 56 -19.49 18.81 -6.23
N SER A 57 -20.74 18.74 -5.71
CA SER A 57 -21.89 19.44 -6.24
C SER A 57 -22.97 19.46 -5.16
N ARG A 58 -24.17 19.98 -5.47
CA ARG A 58 -25.29 19.99 -4.51
C ARG A 58 -25.72 18.60 -4.05
N GLN A 59 -25.54 17.60 -4.90
CA GLN A 59 -26.02 16.25 -4.64
C GLN A 59 -24.89 15.22 -4.45
N HIS A 60 -23.66 15.62 -4.65
CA HIS A 60 -22.53 14.68 -4.64
C HIS A 60 -21.36 15.22 -3.84
N SER A 61 -20.59 14.30 -3.30
CA SER A 61 -19.32 14.58 -2.63
C SER A 61 -18.23 13.69 -3.22
N PHE A 62 -16.98 14.15 -3.09
CA PHE A 62 -15.81 13.34 -3.39
C PHE A 62 -15.28 12.75 -2.09
N TRP A 63 -15.13 11.44 -2.08
CA TRP A 63 -14.53 10.69 -0.98
C TRP A 63 -13.15 10.26 -1.41
N ASP A 64 -12.13 10.91 -0.87
CA ASP A 64 -10.74 10.57 -1.16
C ASP A 64 -10.23 9.62 -0.09
N CYS A 65 -10.02 8.38 -0.49
CA CYS A 65 -9.60 7.30 0.40
C CYS A 65 -8.10 7.06 0.21
N THR A 66 -7.35 7.20 1.28
CA THR A 66 -5.90 7.02 1.28
C THR A 66 -5.57 5.69 1.93
N ILE A 67 -4.82 4.86 1.20
CA ILE A 67 -4.46 3.51 1.60
C ILE A 67 -2.94 3.42 1.64
N ASP A 68 -2.39 2.92 2.74
CA ASP A 68 -0.95 2.65 2.83
C ASP A 68 -0.67 1.20 2.45
N VAL A 69 0.29 1.02 1.55
CA VAL A 69 0.86 -0.28 1.23
C VAL A 69 2.26 -0.30 1.82
N GLY A 70 2.43 -1.07 2.89
CA GLY A 70 3.70 -1.18 3.60
C GLY A 70 4.46 -2.42 3.18
N ILE A 71 5.75 -2.26 2.94
CA ILE A 71 6.65 -3.35 2.58
C ILE A 71 7.72 -3.43 3.66
N GLN A 72 7.82 -4.58 4.31
CA GLN A 72 8.73 -4.77 5.43
C GLN A 72 9.44 -6.11 5.33
N GLN A 73 10.74 -6.08 5.56
CA GLN A 73 11.57 -7.29 5.68
C GLN A 73 12.87 -6.95 6.39
N LYS A 74 13.36 -7.87 7.20
CA LYS A 74 14.70 -7.79 7.74
C LYS A 74 15.72 -8.01 6.62
N VAL A 75 16.74 -7.17 6.51
CA VAL A 75 17.71 -7.19 5.41
C VAL A 75 19.12 -7.36 5.96
N ASP A 76 19.93 -8.12 5.23
CA ASP A 76 21.32 -8.39 5.63
C ASP A 76 22.32 -7.49 4.90
N ASP A 77 21.97 -6.99 3.71
CA ASP A 77 22.87 -6.15 2.92
C ASP A 77 22.13 -5.08 2.12
N ASP A 78 22.89 -4.14 1.56
CA ASP A 78 22.32 -3.01 0.81
C ASP A 78 21.74 -3.44 -0.54
N ALA A 79 22.25 -4.52 -1.14
CA ALA A 79 21.73 -5.05 -2.39
C ALA A 79 20.27 -5.48 -2.22
N ARG A 80 19.94 -6.09 -1.08
CA ARG A 80 18.56 -6.50 -0.79
C ARG A 80 17.65 -5.29 -0.59
N VAL A 81 18.16 -4.19 -0.02
CA VAL A 81 17.41 -2.93 0.10
C VAL A 81 17.03 -2.43 -1.29
N ASP A 82 17.98 -2.41 -2.23
CA ASP A 82 17.72 -1.96 -3.59
C ASP A 82 16.70 -2.84 -4.31
N GLU A 83 16.76 -4.15 -4.11
CA GLU A 83 15.78 -5.09 -4.68
C GLU A 83 14.37 -4.81 -4.17
N LEU A 84 14.24 -4.53 -2.87
CA LEU A 84 12.92 -4.27 -2.26
C LEU A 84 12.39 -2.88 -2.62
N VAL A 85 13.25 -1.89 -2.81
CA VAL A 85 12.83 -0.59 -3.34
C VAL A 85 12.31 -0.75 -4.77
N ALA A 86 13.00 -1.52 -5.60
CA ALA A 86 12.53 -1.82 -6.95
C ALA A 86 11.18 -2.58 -6.94
N PHE A 87 11.02 -3.49 -5.99
CA PHE A 87 9.75 -4.20 -5.80
C PHE A 87 8.61 -3.25 -5.43
N ALA A 88 8.88 -2.26 -4.56
CA ALA A 88 7.88 -1.24 -4.24
C ALA A 88 7.45 -0.46 -5.48
N GLU A 89 8.40 -0.14 -6.35
CA GLU A 89 8.09 0.53 -7.61
C GLU A 89 7.26 -0.35 -8.55
N GLU A 90 7.47 -1.67 -8.55
CA GLU A 90 6.62 -2.61 -9.30
C GLU A 90 5.17 -2.54 -8.81
N ILE A 91 4.97 -2.50 -7.48
CA ILE A 91 3.63 -2.37 -6.91
C ILE A 91 3.00 -1.04 -7.32
N ALA A 92 3.75 0.05 -7.24
CA ALA A 92 3.26 1.36 -7.66
C ALA A 92 2.87 1.36 -9.13
N ASP A 93 3.68 0.77 -9.99
CA ASP A 93 3.39 0.67 -11.42
C ASP A 93 2.16 -0.19 -11.70
N HIS A 94 1.95 -1.25 -10.91
CA HIS A 94 0.78 -2.09 -11.04
C HIS A 94 -0.51 -1.34 -10.67
N LEU A 95 -0.47 -0.49 -9.65
CA LEU A 95 -1.67 0.20 -9.14
C LEU A 95 -1.99 1.49 -9.90
N ARG A 96 -0.98 2.16 -10.45
CA ARG A 96 -1.19 3.48 -11.08
C ARG A 96 -2.08 3.38 -12.32
N LEU A 97 -2.97 4.34 -12.47
CA LEU A 97 -3.84 4.49 -13.63
C LEU A 97 -4.79 3.30 -13.86
N LYS A 98 -4.89 2.39 -12.90
CA LYS A 98 -5.71 1.19 -13.05
C LYS A 98 -6.93 1.23 -12.15
N ARG A 99 -7.98 0.57 -12.62
CA ARG A 99 -9.22 0.42 -11.87
C ARG A 99 -9.15 -0.88 -11.07
N LEU A 100 -9.61 -0.83 -9.84
CA LEU A 100 -9.70 -2.01 -8.99
C LEU A 100 -10.86 -2.89 -9.45
N ALA A 101 -10.61 -4.18 -9.70
CA ALA A 101 -11.63 -5.10 -10.19
C ALA A 101 -12.79 -5.23 -9.19
N ASP A 102 -12.49 -5.29 -7.90
CA ASP A 102 -13.50 -5.47 -6.85
C ASP A 102 -14.15 -4.16 -6.40
N TYR A 103 -13.64 -3.01 -6.85
CA TYR A 103 -14.24 -1.71 -6.56
C TYR A 103 -14.06 -0.76 -7.75
N PRO A 104 -14.77 -1.01 -8.87
CA PRO A 104 -14.54 -0.27 -10.11
C PRO A 104 -14.95 1.20 -10.07
N LEU A 105 -15.76 1.61 -9.08
CA LEU A 105 -16.18 2.99 -8.92
C LEU A 105 -15.08 3.89 -8.32
N ALA A 106 -14.03 3.30 -7.77
CA ALA A 106 -12.90 4.05 -7.23
C ALA A 106 -11.95 4.45 -8.36
N ALA A 107 -11.72 5.75 -8.51
CA ALA A 107 -10.76 6.27 -9.47
C ALA A 107 -9.40 6.45 -8.80
N TRP A 108 -8.36 5.91 -9.40
CA TRP A 108 -7.01 6.13 -8.94
C TRP A 108 -6.65 7.62 -9.11
N MET A 109 -6.06 8.23 -8.08
CA MET A 109 -5.72 9.64 -8.09
C MET A 109 -4.22 9.90 -7.99
N ALA A 110 -3.53 9.22 -7.08
CA ALA A 110 -2.12 9.49 -6.82
C ALA A 110 -1.47 8.35 -6.04
N ILE A 111 -0.16 8.24 -6.16
CA ILE A 111 0.68 7.40 -5.30
C ILE A 111 1.85 8.25 -4.83
N GLU A 112 2.12 8.18 -3.53
CA GLU A 112 3.30 8.79 -2.93
C GLU A 112 4.14 7.70 -2.29
N HIS A 113 5.44 7.69 -2.56
CA HIS A 113 6.37 6.72 -1.99
C HIS A 113 7.22 7.42 -0.92
N ASP A 114 6.74 7.39 0.33
CA ASP A 114 7.36 8.08 1.46
C ASP A 114 7.00 7.37 2.77
N PRO A 115 7.97 6.83 3.51
CA PRO A 115 9.39 6.81 3.15
C PRO A 115 9.69 5.75 2.10
N VAL A 116 10.67 6.01 1.25
CA VAL A 116 11.25 5.00 0.37
C VAL A 116 11.99 3.97 1.22
N VAL A 117 12.79 4.44 2.16
CA VAL A 117 13.44 3.62 3.19
C VAL A 117 13.33 4.37 4.52
N ALA A 118 12.76 3.73 5.53
CA ALA A 118 12.73 4.31 6.88
C ALA A 118 14.11 4.13 7.51
N SER A 119 14.91 5.19 7.53
CA SER A 119 16.31 5.13 7.94
C SER A 119 16.50 4.65 9.38
N GLU A 120 15.61 5.03 10.29
CA GLU A 120 15.68 4.59 11.68
C GLU A 120 15.51 3.08 11.81
N HIS A 121 14.59 2.49 11.07
CA HIS A 121 14.38 1.04 11.08
C HIS A 121 15.59 0.32 10.49
N LEU A 122 16.16 0.84 9.41
CA LEU A 122 17.32 0.24 8.79
C LEU A 122 18.54 0.30 9.70
N ASP A 123 18.80 1.46 10.31
CA ASP A 123 19.97 1.67 11.15
C ASP A 123 19.91 0.90 12.47
N GLN A 124 18.74 0.89 13.11
CA GLN A 124 18.59 0.31 14.45
C GLN A 124 18.27 -1.18 14.43
N HIS A 125 17.52 -1.64 13.42
CA HIS A 125 16.98 -3.00 13.39
C HIS A 125 17.37 -3.80 12.16
N ARG A 126 18.13 -3.22 11.23
CA ARG A 126 18.42 -3.82 9.92
C ARG A 126 17.14 -4.28 9.24
N GLN A 127 16.09 -3.48 9.35
CA GLN A 127 14.78 -3.74 8.79
C GLN A 127 14.47 -2.71 7.71
N LEU A 128 14.13 -3.19 6.52
CA LEU A 128 13.56 -2.32 5.50
C LEU A 128 12.09 -2.06 5.84
N THR A 129 11.70 -0.79 5.83
CA THR A 129 10.31 -0.38 5.84
C THR A 129 10.14 0.65 4.74
N SER A 130 9.28 0.34 3.77
CA SER A 130 8.97 1.20 2.63
C SER A 130 7.45 1.34 2.55
N VAL A 131 6.96 2.54 2.31
CA VAL A 131 5.50 2.79 2.32
C VAL A 131 5.09 3.50 1.03
N LEU A 132 4.08 2.93 0.38
CA LEU A 132 3.38 3.57 -0.73
C LEU A 132 2.02 4.04 -0.21
N THR A 133 1.71 5.31 -0.39
CA THR A 133 0.41 5.87 -0.04
C THR A 133 -0.38 6.12 -1.32
N VAL A 134 -1.47 5.38 -1.48
CA VAL A 134 -2.29 5.40 -2.69
C VAL A 134 -3.61 6.06 -2.39
N THR A 135 -4.03 6.99 -3.23
CA THR A 135 -5.30 7.70 -3.07
C THR A 135 -6.27 7.31 -4.16
N TYR A 136 -7.47 6.91 -3.75
CA TYR A 136 -8.60 6.63 -4.64
C TYR A 136 -9.75 7.58 -4.33
N ARG A 137 -10.44 8.02 -5.38
CA ARG A 137 -11.59 8.91 -5.24
C ARG A 137 -12.88 8.21 -5.65
N VAL A 138 -13.89 8.32 -4.80
CA VAL A 138 -15.24 7.85 -5.09
C VAL A 138 -16.16 9.06 -5.05
N LYS A 139 -17.01 9.18 -6.07
CA LYS A 139 -18.04 10.21 -6.11
C LYS A 139 -19.33 9.62 -5.56
N ARG A 140 -19.88 10.26 -4.56
CA ARG A 140 -21.10 9.77 -3.89
C ARG A 140 -22.13 10.86 -3.70
#